data_0fcf63e2f2920f90777d7a66b277ec71
#
_entry.id   0fcf63e2f2920f90777d7a66b277ec71
#
_cell.length_a   1.000
_cell.length_b   1.000
_cell.length_c   1.000
_cell.angle_alpha   90.00
_cell.angle_beta   90.00
_cell.angle_gamma   90.00
#
_symmetry.space_group_name_H-M   'P 1'
#
loop_
_entity.id
_entity.type
_entity.pdbx_description
1 polymer ?
#
loop_
_entity_poly.entity_id
_entity_poly.type
_entity_poly.pdbx_seq_one_letter_code
_entity_poly.pdbx_strand_id
1 'polypeptide(L)'
;KVKTKAKTVALKNMKTDFIITIGGDGTILRTCVALPKPEPPILAINMGVRGFLTEVEPRDTYAAVDRCLKEDFRVEKCCKLAVSTDEGGVPDALNDVVVSAGEPSKILYTQIFKDEKPVLKCQADGLILGTQTGSTGYSLSAGGPVLDLDVDAFVLTPICSLTVFRSVVFPADSKVTIKAVRPKRMLVLVDGYHHQLLTRETPTLTVTRSRNVTSFIRFENAFYDRLRNRLLFKGMG
;
A
#
# COMPACT_ATOMS: atom_id res chain seq x y z
N LYS A 1 -9.92 38.59 -0.53
CA LYS A 1 -10.48 37.43 0.23
C LYS A 1 -11.54 36.74 -0.64
N VAL A 2 -11.23 35.63 -1.27
CA VAL A 2 -12.22 34.80 -1.98
C VAL A 2 -13.02 34.08 -0.90
N LYS A 3 -14.32 34.38 -0.77
CA LYS A 3 -15.23 33.61 0.08
C LYS A 3 -15.64 32.36 -0.68
N THR A 4 -14.93 31.26 -0.49
CA THR A 4 -15.35 29.95 -0.99
C THR A 4 -16.38 29.36 -0.03
N LYS A 5 -17.55 28.98 -0.53
CA LYS A 5 -18.51 28.18 0.23
C LYS A 5 -18.04 26.74 0.20
N ALA A 6 -17.31 26.31 1.22
CA ALA A 6 -16.91 24.92 1.38
C ALA A 6 -18.16 24.05 1.59
N LYS A 7 -18.23 22.91 0.89
CA LYS A 7 -19.24 21.86 1.10
C LYS A 7 -18.56 20.63 1.63
N THR A 8 -19.15 19.99 2.64
CA THR A 8 -18.70 18.68 3.10
C THR A 8 -19.37 17.60 2.28
N VAL A 9 -18.57 16.72 1.67
CA VAL A 9 -19.04 15.55 0.91
C VAL A 9 -18.27 14.31 1.37
N ALA A 10 -18.95 13.15 1.36
CA ALA A 10 -18.25 11.89 1.60
C ALA A 10 -17.27 11.60 0.45
N LEU A 11 -16.08 11.09 0.75
CA LEU A 11 -15.02 10.81 -0.24
C LEU A 11 -15.54 10.01 -1.45
N LYS A 12 -16.35 8.98 -1.21
CA LYS A 12 -16.95 8.13 -2.26
C LYS A 12 -17.82 8.88 -3.28
N ASN A 13 -18.29 10.07 -2.93
CA ASN A 13 -19.17 10.90 -3.76
C ASN A 13 -18.43 12.10 -4.36
N MET A 14 -17.13 12.18 -4.19
CA MET A 14 -16.31 13.32 -4.63
C MET A 14 -16.17 13.30 -6.16
N LYS A 15 -16.35 14.49 -6.77
CA LYS A 15 -16.04 14.77 -8.18
C LYS A 15 -15.15 16.00 -8.20
N THR A 16 -13.90 15.84 -8.60
CA THR A 16 -12.88 16.89 -8.60
C THR A 16 -11.76 16.51 -9.56
N ASP A 17 -11.02 17.51 -10.05
CA ASP A 17 -9.88 17.32 -10.95
C ASP A 17 -8.66 16.78 -10.20
N PHE A 18 -8.48 17.15 -8.93
CA PHE A 18 -7.45 16.60 -8.04
C PHE A 18 -7.85 16.74 -6.56
N ILE A 19 -7.13 16.07 -5.69
CA ILE A 19 -7.34 16.08 -4.24
C ILE A 19 -6.09 16.61 -3.56
N ILE A 20 -6.27 17.41 -2.50
CA ILE A 20 -5.19 17.77 -1.59
C ILE A 20 -5.37 16.97 -0.30
N THR A 21 -4.39 16.14 0.04
CA THR A 21 -4.32 15.50 1.35
C THR A 21 -3.33 16.25 2.25
N ILE A 22 -3.72 16.48 3.50
CA ILE A 22 -2.89 17.16 4.49
C ILE A 22 -2.67 16.18 5.65
N GLY A 23 -1.45 15.65 5.77
CA GLY A 23 -1.11 14.62 6.76
C GLY A 23 0.12 13.84 6.37
N GLY A 24 0.34 12.68 7.00
CA GLY A 24 1.38 11.72 6.62
C GLY A 24 0.85 10.64 5.67
N ASP A 25 1.70 9.64 5.37
CA ASP A 25 1.38 8.52 4.48
C ASP A 25 0.09 7.80 4.89
N GLY A 26 -0.15 7.63 6.19
CA GLY A 26 -1.39 7.03 6.67
C GLY A 26 -2.66 7.76 6.27
N THR A 27 -2.63 9.10 6.18
CA THR A 27 -3.78 9.88 5.69
C THR A 27 -4.06 9.59 4.22
N ILE A 28 -2.99 9.44 3.42
CA ILE A 28 -3.07 9.11 2.00
C ILE A 28 -3.69 7.72 1.83
N LEU A 29 -3.15 6.70 2.51
CA LEU A 29 -3.63 5.32 2.42
C LEU A 29 -5.12 5.23 2.77
N ARG A 30 -5.54 5.84 3.89
CA ARG A 30 -6.95 5.90 4.29
C ARG A 30 -7.83 6.60 3.24
N THR A 31 -7.30 7.64 2.59
CA THR A 31 -8.01 8.34 1.52
C THR A 31 -8.19 7.43 0.31
N CYS A 32 -7.13 6.75 -0.15
CA CYS A 32 -7.15 5.87 -1.32
C CYS A 32 -8.14 4.71 -1.21
N VAL A 33 -8.32 4.15 0.00
CA VAL A 33 -9.33 3.09 0.24
C VAL A 33 -10.76 3.61 0.03
N ALA A 34 -11.03 4.89 0.27
CA ALA A 34 -12.36 5.49 0.26
C ALA A 34 -12.70 6.27 -1.02
N LEU A 35 -11.75 6.48 -1.94
CA LEU A 35 -11.96 7.26 -3.15
C LEU A 35 -12.84 6.53 -4.18
N PRO A 36 -13.63 7.30 -4.97
CA PRO A 36 -14.33 6.76 -6.12
C PRO A 36 -13.33 6.32 -7.21
N LYS A 37 -13.77 5.44 -8.09
CA LYS A 37 -12.98 4.98 -9.24
C LYS A 37 -13.53 5.62 -10.54
N PRO A 38 -12.66 6.15 -11.41
CA PRO A 38 -11.20 6.29 -11.27
C PRO A 38 -10.83 7.32 -10.20
N GLU A 39 -9.68 7.08 -9.54
CA GLU A 39 -9.18 7.97 -8.49
C GLU A 39 -8.64 9.29 -9.10
N PRO A 40 -9.07 10.47 -8.59
CA PRO A 40 -8.45 11.73 -9.00
C PRO A 40 -7.01 11.82 -8.47
N PRO A 41 -6.08 12.52 -9.17
CA PRO A 41 -4.72 12.71 -8.71
C PRO A 41 -4.63 13.36 -7.34
N ILE A 42 -3.64 12.99 -6.55
CA ILE A 42 -3.44 13.45 -5.17
C ILE A 42 -2.21 14.34 -5.09
N LEU A 43 -2.39 15.59 -4.64
CA LEU A 43 -1.32 16.43 -4.11
C LEU A 43 -1.23 16.20 -2.61
N ALA A 44 -0.12 15.66 -2.14
CA ALA A 44 0.03 15.28 -0.74
C ALA A 44 0.96 16.24 0.02
N ILE A 45 0.40 16.96 0.99
CA ILE A 45 1.11 17.90 1.87
C ILE A 45 1.50 17.17 3.15
N ASN A 46 2.79 17.19 3.48
CA ASN A 46 3.37 16.49 4.61
C ASN A 46 3.14 17.25 5.92
N MET A 47 2.40 16.65 6.85
CA MET A 47 2.29 17.13 8.24
C MET A 47 2.94 16.16 9.23
N GLY A 48 3.58 15.11 8.71
CA GLY A 48 4.28 14.11 9.52
C GLY A 48 5.78 14.36 9.60
N VAL A 49 6.46 13.52 10.36
CA VAL A 49 7.93 13.61 10.54
C VAL A 49 8.67 13.15 9.27
N ARG A 50 8.14 12.13 8.55
CA ARG A 50 8.75 11.55 7.35
C ARG A 50 7.66 10.92 6.49
N GLY A 51 7.31 11.57 5.37
CA GLY A 51 6.43 11.01 4.37
C GLY A 51 7.21 10.40 3.21
N PHE A 52 6.82 9.22 2.76
CA PHE A 52 7.33 8.63 1.52
C PHE A 52 6.41 8.93 0.33
N LEU A 53 5.11 8.98 0.61
CA LEU A 53 4.06 9.29 -0.38
C LEU A 53 3.81 10.79 -0.53
N THR A 54 4.13 11.57 0.50
CA THR A 54 3.94 13.03 0.49
C THR A 54 4.92 13.70 -0.47
N GLU A 55 4.56 14.89 -0.96
CA GLU A 55 5.33 15.64 -1.95
C GLU A 55 5.77 17.01 -1.44
N VAL A 56 4.93 17.69 -0.68
CA VAL A 56 5.07 19.13 -0.37
C VAL A 56 5.19 19.35 1.12
N GLU A 57 6.17 20.15 1.53
CA GLU A 57 6.25 20.63 2.91
C GLU A 57 5.20 21.73 3.17
N PRO A 58 4.71 21.90 4.42
CA PRO A 58 3.64 22.84 4.72
C PRO A 58 3.92 24.29 4.27
N ARG A 59 5.18 24.74 4.36
CA ARG A 59 5.62 26.07 3.96
C ARG A 59 5.49 26.34 2.46
N ASP A 60 5.57 25.28 1.65
CA ASP A 60 5.57 25.37 0.18
C ASP A 60 4.17 25.13 -0.43
N THR A 61 3.14 24.97 0.42
CA THR A 61 1.77 24.62 0.00
C THR A 61 1.19 25.58 -1.04
N TYR A 62 1.32 26.90 -0.81
CA TYR A 62 0.74 27.88 -1.74
C TYR A 62 1.42 27.85 -3.11
N ALA A 63 2.76 27.75 -3.13
CA ALA A 63 3.51 27.63 -4.38
C ALA A 63 3.14 26.33 -5.14
N ALA A 64 2.96 25.22 -4.41
CA ALA A 64 2.53 23.95 -5.00
C ALA A 64 1.12 24.03 -5.62
N VAL A 65 0.17 24.69 -4.94
CA VAL A 65 -1.18 24.90 -5.48
C VAL A 65 -1.13 25.80 -6.73
N ASP A 66 -0.34 26.88 -6.72
CA ASP A 66 -0.16 27.75 -7.88
C ASP A 66 0.43 26.98 -9.09
N ARG A 67 1.36 26.07 -8.86
CA ARG A 67 1.90 25.18 -9.89
C ARG A 67 0.82 24.22 -10.42
N CYS A 68 0.00 23.65 -9.54
CA CYS A 68 -1.13 22.78 -9.95
C CYS A 68 -2.12 23.55 -10.84
N LEU A 69 -2.46 24.79 -10.49
CA LEU A 69 -3.37 25.65 -11.28
C LEU A 69 -2.80 26.03 -12.65
N LYS A 70 -1.47 26.03 -12.80
CA LYS A 70 -0.74 26.25 -14.07
C LYS A 70 -0.42 24.98 -14.83
N GLU A 71 -0.88 23.82 -14.34
CA GLU A 71 -0.58 22.49 -14.88
C GLU A 71 0.94 22.18 -14.96
N ASP A 72 1.75 22.86 -14.10
CA ASP A 72 3.20 22.67 -13.99
C ASP A 72 3.50 21.52 -13.01
N PHE A 73 3.20 20.28 -13.39
CA PHE A 73 3.47 19.07 -12.63
C PHE A 73 3.50 17.83 -13.54
N ARG A 74 4.04 16.74 -13.02
CA ARG A 74 3.89 15.41 -13.61
C ARG A 74 2.95 14.54 -12.78
N VAL A 75 2.35 13.54 -13.42
CA VAL A 75 1.51 12.54 -12.74
C VAL A 75 2.29 11.25 -12.63
N GLU A 76 2.54 10.82 -11.39
CA GLU A 76 3.13 9.52 -11.07
C GLU A 76 2.00 8.53 -10.79
N LYS A 77 1.95 7.45 -11.56
CA LYS A 77 0.95 6.38 -11.39
C LYS A 77 1.55 5.24 -10.58
N CYS A 78 0.96 4.97 -9.43
CA CYS A 78 1.33 3.85 -8.56
C CYS A 78 0.37 2.68 -8.77
N CYS A 79 0.91 1.48 -9.00
CA CYS A 79 0.12 0.26 -9.12
C CYS A 79 -0.51 -0.10 -7.78
N LYS A 80 -1.59 -0.89 -7.83
CA LYS A 80 -2.30 -1.41 -6.65
C LYS A 80 -2.43 -2.92 -6.74
N LEU A 81 -2.63 -3.55 -5.60
CA LEU A 81 -3.00 -4.96 -5.50
C LEU A 81 -4.52 -5.09 -5.45
N ALA A 82 -5.08 -5.85 -6.37
CA ALA A 82 -6.46 -6.31 -6.27
C ALA A 82 -6.50 -7.56 -5.38
N VAL A 83 -7.38 -7.52 -4.39
CA VAL A 83 -7.49 -8.56 -3.37
C VAL A 83 -8.85 -9.22 -3.46
N SER A 84 -8.86 -10.54 -3.49
CA SER A 84 -10.09 -11.33 -3.41
C SER A 84 -9.96 -12.42 -2.36
N THR A 85 -11.04 -12.65 -1.64
CA THR A 85 -11.15 -13.69 -0.63
C THR A 85 -12.31 -14.62 -0.95
N ASP A 86 -12.35 -15.78 -0.31
CA ASP A 86 -13.47 -16.71 -0.38
C ASP A 86 -14.72 -16.22 0.39
N GLU A 87 -14.63 -15.11 1.11
CA GLU A 87 -15.71 -14.48 1.87
C GLU A 87 -16.12 -13.10 1.33
N GLY A 88 -15.68 -12.75 0.12
CA GLY A 88 -16.04 -11.51 -0.56
C GLY A 88 -14.84 -10.63 -0.93
N GLY A 89 -15.14 -9.50 -1.55
CA GLY A 89 -14.13 -8.54 -2.00
C GLY A 89 -13.66 -7.64 -0.87
N VAL A 90 -12.39 -7.29 -0.92
CA VAL A 90 -11.75 -6.25 -0.09
C VAL A 90 -11.26 -5.13 -1.00
N PRO A 91 -11.01 -3.92 -0.49
CA PRO A 91 -10.51 -2.82 -1.31
C PRO A 91 -9.12 -3.13 -1.88
N ASP A 92 -8.77 -2.48 -3.00
CA ASP A 92 -7.43 -2.55 -3.57
C ASP A 92 -6.41 -1.90 -2.62
N ALA A 93 -5.26 -2.54 -2.44
CA ALA A 93 -4.15 -2.01 -1.65
C ALA A 93 -3.22 -1.13 -2.51
N LEU A 94 -2.85 0.04 -2.00
CA LEU A 94 -1.79 0.87 -2.58
C LEU A 94 -0.41 0.39 -2.11
N ASN A 95 -0.25 0.12 -0.81
CA ASN A 95 1.00 -0.35 -0.23
C ASN A 95 1.05 -1.87 -0.15
N ASP A 96 0.21 -2.45 0.69
CA ASP A 96 0.34 -3.86 1.03
C ASP A 96 -0.95 -4.52 1.50
N VAL A 97 -0.93 -5.84 1.40
CA VAL A 97 -1.89 -6.74 2.00
C VAL A 97 -1.15 -7.61 3.00
N VAL A 98 -1.57 -7.56 4.26
CA VAL A 98 -1.01 -8.37 5.32
C VAL A 98 -1.98 -9.49 5.67
N VAL A 99 -1.46 -10.71 5.82
CA VAL A 99 -2.21 -11.83 6.40
C VAL A 99 -1.52 -12.30 7.67
N SER A 100 -2.31 -12.59 8.69
CA SER A 100 -1.85 -13.12 9.97
C SER A 100 -2.84 -14.13 10.52
N ALA A 101 -2.44 -14.84 11.59
CA ALA A 101 -3.40 -15.67 12.30
C ALA A 101 -4.52 -14.81 12.88
N GLY A 102 -5.77 -15.22 12.72
CA GLY A 102 -6.95 -14.54 13.28
C GLY A 102 -7.10 -14.70 14.79
N GLU A 103 -6.07 -15.20 15.47
CA GLU A 103 -5.99 -15.44 16.88
C GLU A 103 -4.64 -14.97 17.42
N PRO A 104 -4.61 -14.25 18.57
CA PRO A 104 -3.36 -13.83 19.18
C PRO A 104 -2.44 -15.01 19.50
N SER A 105 -1.13 -14.80 19.40
CA SER A 105 -0.09 -15.77 19.75
C SER A 105 -0.14 -17.10 18.96
N LYS A 106 -0.85 -17.14 17.83
CA LYS A 106 -0.86 -18.29 16.94
C LYS A 106 0.01 -18.05 15.73
N ILE A 107 0.79 -19.05 15.36
CA ILE A 107 1.59 -19.06 14.14
C ILE A 107 0.69 -19.40 12.96
N LEU A 108 0.80 -18.63 11.89
CA LEU A 108 0.11 -18.87 10.64
C LEU A 108 0.90 -19.89 9.79
N TYR A 109 0.28 -21.02 9.46
CA TYR A 109 0.81 -22.02 8.53
C TYR A 109 0.12 -21.84 7.19
N THR A 110 0.89 -21.54 6.16
CA THR A 110 0.36 -21.24 4.83
C THR A 110 0.96 -22.10 3.73
N GLN A 111 0.19 -22.24 2.67
CA GLN A 111 0.67 -22.69 1.36
C GLN A 111 0.52 -21.51 0.39
N ILE A 112 1.58 -21.22 -0.34
CA ILE A 112 1.66 -20.11 -1.28
C ILE A 112 1.77 -20.67 -2.69
N PHE A 113 0.96 -20.12 -3.58
CA PHE A 113 0.88 -20.51 -4.98
C PHE A 113 1.11 -19.28 -5.86
N LYS A 114 1.80 -19.48 -6.99
CA LYS A 114 1.89 -18.53 -8.10
C LYS A 114 1.28 -19.17 -9.34
N ASP A 115 0.27 -18.53 -9.92
CA ASP A 115 -0.41 -19.03 -11.11
C ASP A 115 -0.82 -20.51 -10.96
N GLU A 116 -1.42 -20.81 -9.79
CA GLU A 116 -1.90 -22.15 -9.36
C GLU A 116 -0.79 -23.18 -9.07
N LYS A 117 0.48 -22.85 -9.36
CA LYS A 117 1.61 -23.71 -9.03
C LYS A 117 2.10 -23.48 -7.61
N PRO A 118 2.37 -24.52 -6.82
CA PRO A 118 2.88 -24.37 -5.47
C PRO A 118 4.29 -23.74 -5.50
N VAL A 119 4.50 -22.71 -4.69
CA VAL A 119 5.80 -22.04 -4.51
C VAL A 119 6.49 -22.54 -3.26
N LEU A 120 5.82 -22.37 -2.11
CA LEU A 120 6.39 -22.77 -0.81
C LEU A 120 5.29 -22.93 0.25
N LYS A 121 5.69 -23.57 1.37
CA LYS A 121 4.95 -23.58 2.63
C LYS A 121 5.67 -22.66 3.61
N CYS A 122 4.93 -21.86 4.36
CA CYS A 122 5.50 -20.91 5.31
C CYS A 122 4.84 -21.02 6.68
N GLN A 123 5.66 -20.91 7.73
CA GLN A 123 5.25 -20.79 9.12
C GLN A 123 5.79 -19.46 9.63
N ALA A 124 4.91 -18.53 9.93
CA ALA A 124 5.27 -17.16 10.31
C ALA A 124 4.16 -16.53 11.16
N ASP A 125 4.42 -15.40 11.81
CA ASP A 125 3.38 -14.60 12.44
C ASP A 125 2.43 -14.02 11.39
N GLY A 126 2.94 -13.78 10.18
CA GLY A 126 2.17 -13.30 9.04
C GLY A 126 2.98 -13.24 7.76
N LEU A 127 2.32 -12.79 6.70
CA LEU A 127 2.92 -12.53 5.39
C LEU A 127 2.45 -11.15 4.91
N ILE A 128 3.34 -10.42 4.28
CA ILE A 128 3.08 -9.12 3.65
C ILE A 128 3.26 -9.29 2.15
N LEU A 129 2.25 -8.99 1.36
CA LEU A 129 2.38 -8.84 -0.09
C LEU A 129 2.33 -7.35 -0.42
N GLY A 130 3.44 -6.78 -0.86
CA GLY A 130 3.62 -5.36 -1.08
C GLY A 130 3.82 -4.99 -2.54
N THR A 131 3.34 -3.82 -2.93
CA THR A 131 3.68 -3.14 -4.18
C THR A 131 5.08 -2.55 -4.12
N GLN A 132 5.56 -1.92 -5.21
CA GLN A 132 6.76 -1.09 -5.18
C GLN A 132 6.66 -0.01 -4.09
N THR A 133 5.52 0.68 -4.03
CA THR A 133 5.24 1.71 -3.01
C THR A 133 5.28 1.12 -1.60
N GLY A 134 4.62 -0.02 -1.39
CA GLY A 134 4.55 -0.72 -0.11
C GLY A 134 5.87 -1.37 0.31
N SER A 135 6.79 -1.60 -0.63
CA SER A 135 8.11 -2.16 -0.34
C SER A 135 8.93 -1.31 0.65
N THR A 136 8.66 0.00 0.70
CA THR A 136 9.28 0.95 1.65
C THR A 136 8.51 1.10 2.96
N GLY A 137 7.38 0.41 3.12
CA GLY A 137 6.49 0.43 4.29
C GLY A 137 6.74 -0.69 5.29
N TYR A 138 5.70 -1.45 5.58
CA TYR A 138 5.76 -2.56 6.55
C TYR A 138 6.65 -3.70 6.05
N SER A 139 6.67 -3.96 4.74
CA SER A 139 7.57 -4.96 4.13
C SER A 139 9.04 -4.67 4.46
N LEU A 140 9.49 -3.40 4.35
CA LEU A 140 10.85 -3.00 4.72
C LEU A 140 11.14 -3.27 6.20
N SER A 141 10.20 -2.93 7.08
CA SER A 141 10.35 -3.16 8.54
C SER A 141 10.42 -4.65 8.89
N ALA A 142 9.80 -5.51 8.08
CA ALA A 142 9.88 -6.97 8.19
C ALA A 142 11.13 -7.58 7.51
N GLY A 143 12.03 -6.75 6.98
CA GLY A 143 13.27 -7.18 6.32
C GLY A 143 13.12 -7.50 4.83
N GLY A 144 12.04 -7.03 4.20
CA GLY A 144 11.84 -7.12 2.76
C GLY A 144 12.75 -6.16 1.97
N PRO A 145 13.01 -6.44 0.68
CA PRO A 145 13.78 -5.56 -0.18
C PRO A 145 12.97 -4.31 -0.55
N VAL A 146 13.67 -3.21 -0.79
CA VAL A 146 13.10 -2.04 -1.46
C VAL A 146 13.00 -2.35 -2.95
N LEU A 147 11.84 -2.16 -3.53
CA LEU A 147 11.61 -2.20 -4.98
C LEU A 147 11.67 -0.78 -5.53
N ASP A 148 12.42 -0.59 -6.60
CA ASP A 148 12.36 0.65 -7.37
C ASP A 148 10.96 0.81 -7.99
N LEU A 149 10.50 2.05 -8.14
CA LEU A 149 9.16 2.33 -8.69
C LEU A 149 9.01 1.89 -10.15
N ASP A 150 10.11 1.77 -10.89
CA ASP A 150 10.12 1.34 -12.28
C ASP A 150 10.15 -0.20 -12.42
N VAL A 151 10.34 -0.95 -11.33
CA VAL A 151 10.31 -2.42 -11.34
C VAL A 151 8.87 -2.91 -11.26
N ASP A 152 8.37 -3.50 -12.32
CA ASP A 152 6.99 -4.04 -12.37
C ASP A 152 6.89 -5.38 -11.63
N ALA A 153 6.83 -5.31 -10.29
CA ALA A 153 6.87 -6.50 -9.41
C ALA A 153 6.12 -6.28 -8.10
N PHE A 154 5.79 -7.40 -7.44
CA PHE A 154 5.31 -7.48 -6.06
C PHE A 154 6.33 -8.19 -5.18
N VAL A 155 6.38 -7.87 -3.91
CA VAL A 155 7.21 -8.56 -2.94
C VAL A 155 6.35 -9.26 -1.88
N LEU A 156 6.62 -10.55 -1.66
CA LEU A 156 6.08 -11.31 -0.55
C LEU A 156 7.15 -11.39 0.54
N THR A 157 6.88 -10.83 1.71
CA THR A 157 7.78 -10.76 2.85
C THR A 157 7.15 -11.45 4.06
N PRO A 158 7.81 -12.43 4.70
CA PRO A 158 7.30 -13.04 5.93
C PRO A 158 7.56 -12.16 7.15
N ILE A 159 6.67 -12.24 8.14
CA ILE A 159 6.83 -11.63 9.45
C ILE A 159 7.27 -12.70 10.43
N CYS A 160 8.44 -12.56 11.04
CA CYS A 160 8.98 -13.50 12.04
C CYS A 160 8.87 -14.97 11.61
N SER A 161 9.37 -15.30 10.43
CA SER A 161 9.26 -16.65 9.88
C SER A 161 10.10 -17.67 10.63
N LEU A 162 9.52 -18.80 10.97
CA LEU A 162 10.21 -20.01 11.43
C LEU A 162 10.78 -20.82 10.25
N THR A 163 10.30 -20.59 9.04
CA THR A 163 10.80 -21.22 7.83
C THR A 163 12.04 -20.46 7.33
N VAL A 164 13.03 -21.16 6.80
CA VAL A 164 14.22 -20.53 6.18
C VAL A 164 13.80 -19.92 4.83
N PHE A 165 13.08 -18.82 4.91
CA PHE A 165 12.50 -18.09 3.80
C PHE A 165 12.59 -16.61 4.12
N ARG A 166 13.07 -15.81 3.17
CA ARG A 166 13.19 -14.35 3.35
C ARG A 166 12.07 -13.63 2.63
N SER A 167 12.32 -13.21 1.41
CA SER A 167 11.29 -12.57 0.58
C SER A 167 11.34 -13.18 -0.81
N VAL A 168 10.20 -13.17 -1.49
CA VAL A 168 10.10 -13.56 -2.90
C VAL A 168 9.52 -12.39 -3.69
N VAL A 169 10.17 -12.04 -4.79
CA VAL A 169 9.68 -11.03 -5.73
C VAL A 169 8.98 -11.76 -6.88
N PHE A 170 7.75 -11.36 -7.16
CA PHE A 170 6.94 -11.87 -8.26
C PHE A 170 6.75 -10.79 -9.32
N PRO A 171 6.74 -11.13 -10.60
CA PRO A 171 6.23 -10.22 -11.65
C PRO A 171 4.83 -9.71 -11.30
N ALA A 172 4.54 -8.44 -11.59
CA ALA A 172 3.29 -7.80 -11.19
C ALA A 172 2.03 -8.41 -11.84
N ASP A 173 2.16 -9.12 -12.96
CA ASP A 173 1.09 -9.87 -13.62
C ASP A 173 0.78 -11.23 -12.98
N SER A 174 1.55 -11.63 -11.97
CA SER A 174 1.35 -12.91 -11.28
C SER A 174 0.06 -12.92 -10.45
N LYS A 175 -0.61 -14.08 -10.42
CA LYS A 175 -1.68 -14.39 -9.46
C LYS A 175 -1.07 -15.11 -8.27
N VAL A 176 -0.98 -14.44 -7.12
CA VAL A 176 -0.47 -15.03 -5.88
C VAL A 176 -1.64 -15.45 -5.00
N THR A 177 -1.70 -16.74 -4.64
CA THR A 177 -2.72 -17.28 -3.75
C THR A 177 -2.08 -17.76 -2.46
N ILE A 178 -2.62 -17.32 -1.32
CA ILE A 178 -2.21 -17.73 0.03
C ILE A 178 -3.37 -18.51 0.65
N LYS A 179 -3.13 -19.75 1.04
CA LYS A 179 -4.09 -20.60 1.73
C LYS A 179 -3.61 -20.85 3.14
N ALA A 180 -4.43 -20.53 4.15
CA ALA A 180 -4.12 -20.87 5.53
C ALA A 180 -4.46 -22.36 5.79
N VAL A 181 -3.47 -23.10 6.25
CA VAL A 181 -3.63 -24.50 6.65
C VAL A 181 -4.12 -24.57 8.09
N ARG A 182 -3.50 -23.75 8.95
CA ARG A 182 -3.88 -23.56 10.35
C ARG A 182 -3.32 -22.21 10.88
N PRO A 183 -4.01 -21.53 11.83
CA PRO A 183 -5.37 -21.86 12.27
C PRO A 183 -6.39 -21.67 11.14
N LYS A 184 -7.63 -22.12 11.35
CA LYS A 184 -8.75 -21.97 10.41
C LYS A 184 -9.33 -20.52 10.42
N ARG A 185 -8.58 -19.57 10.94
CA ARG A 185 -8.92 -18.15 11.04
C ARG A 185 -7.73 -17.35 10.54
N MET A 186 -7.95 -16.57 9.49
CA MET A 186 -6.93 -15.72 8.88
C MET A 186 -7.43 -14.29 8.84
N LEU A 187 -6.69 -13.40 9.47
CA LEU A 187 -6.94 -11.97 9.41
C LEU A 187 -6.24 -11.40 8.16
N VAL A 188 -7.00 -10.71 7.34
CA VAL A 188 -6.52 -9.95 6.18
C VAL A 188 -6.59 -8.47 6.52
N LEU A 189 -5.49 -7.74 6.31
CA LEU A 189 -5.39 -6.30 6.54
C LEU A 189 -4.89 -5.63 5.26
N VAL A 190 -5.60 -4.60 4.77
CA VAL A 190 -5.27 -3.84 3.56
C VAL A 190 -4.86 -2.44 3.95
N ASP A 191 -3.63 -2.03 3.55
CA ASP A 191 -3.04 -0.71 3.80
C ASP A 191 -3.14 -0.25 5.26
N GLY A 192 -3.23 -1.18 6.22
CA GLY A 192 -3.36 -0.88 7.65
C GLY A 192 -4.74 -0.38 8.10
N TYR A 193 -5.74 -0.27 7.21
CA TYR A 193 -7.04 0.32 7.53
C TYR A 193 -8.24 -0.60 7.37
N HIS A 194 -8.32 -1.34 6.28
CA HIS A 194 -9.40 -2.29 6.08
C HIS A 194 -8.98 -3.66 6.60
N HIS A 195 -9.83 -4.29 7.40
CA HIS A 195 -9.56 -5.63 7.91
C HIS A 195 -10.76 -6.55 7.69
N GLN A 196 -10.47 -7.82 7.41
CA GLN A 196 -11.45 -8.88 7.27
C GLN A 196 -10.93 -10.16 7.92
N LEU A 197 -11.74 -10.78 8.75
CA LEU A 197 -11.44 -12.09 9.33
C LEU A 197 -12.08 -13.18 8.49
N LEU A 198 -11.27 -14.05 7.91
CA LEU A 198 -11.71 -15.22 7.16
C LEU A 198 -11.80 -16.42 8.10
N THR A 199 -12.90 -17.16 8.02
CA THR A 199 -13.22 -18.25 8.96
C THR A 199 -13.57 -19.57 8.27
N ARG A 200 -13.41 -19.66 6.95
CA ARG A 200 -13.62 -20.88 6.17
C ARG A 200 -12.69 -22.00 6.60
N GLU A 201 -13.01 -23.23 6.24
CA GLU A 201 -12.19 -24.39 6.56
C GLU A 201 -10.75 -24.28 6.03
N THR A 202 -10.58 -23.63 4.88
CA THR A 202 -9.27 -23.28 4.31
C THR A 202 -9.32 -21.83 3.85
N PRO A 203 -9.12 -20.86 4.79
CA PRO A 203 -9.16 -19.44 4.44
C PRO A 203 -8.19 -19.15 3.30
N THR A 204 -8.69 -18.53 2.24
CA THR A 204 -7.95 -18.33 1.01
C THR A 204 -7.99 -16.86 0.61
N LEU A 205 -6.81 -16.30 0.32
CA LEU A 205 -6.60 -14.99 -0.25
C LEU A 205 -5.94 -15.13 -1.61
N THR A 206 -6.45 -14.39 -2.60
CA THR A 206 -5.82 -14.27 -3.92
C THR A 206 -5.53 -12.81 -4.20
N VAL A 207 -4.31 -12.53 -4.62
CA VAL A 207 -3.82 -11.20 -4.95
C VAL A 207 -3.31 -11.16 -6.38
N THR A 208 -3.72 -10.14 -7.10
CA THR A 208 -3.30 -9.85 -8.48
C THR A 208 -3.04 -8.36 -8.63
N ARG A 209 -2.49 -7.94 -9.77
CA ARG A 209 -2.44 -6.52 -10.12
C ARG A 209 -3.85 -5.98 -10.27
N SER A 210 -4.12 -4.83 -9.64
CA SER A 210 -5.37 -4.11 -9.83
C SER A 210 -5.41 -3.43 -11.22
N ARG A 211 -6.63 -3.30 -11.75
CA ARG A 211 -6.88 -2.43 -12.92
C ARG A 211 -6.90 -0.94 -12.54
N ASN A 212 -7.05 -0.65 -11.23
CA ASN A 212 -7.03 0.70 -10.71
C ASN A 212 -5.59 1.10 -10.35
N VAL A 213 -5.31 2.38 -10.43
CA VAL A 213 -4.06 3.00 -10.03
C VAL A 213 -4.35 4.17 -9.12
N THR A 214 -3.43 4.49 -8.22
CA THR A 214 -3.43 5.79 -7.52
C THR A 214 -2.44 6.71 -8.22
N SER A 215 -2.89 7.93 -8.51
CA SER A 215 -2.08 8.94 -9.20
C SER A 215 -1.65 10.02 -8.21
N PHE A 216 -0.36 10.35 -8.20
CA PHE A 216 0.19 11.44 -7.40
C PHE A 216 0.65 12.58 -8.27
N ILE A 217 0.38 13.81 -7.83
CA ILE A 217 0.98 15.02 -8.39
C ILE A 217 2.39 15.12 -7.84
N ARG A 218 3.38 15.23 -8.74
CA ARG A 218 4.80 15.32 -8.42
C ARG A 218 5.43 16.51 -9.13
N PHE A 219 6.31 17.19 -8.43
CA PHE A 219 7.07 18.30 -8.97
C PHE A 219 8.49 17.92 -9.35
N GLU A 220 9.04 16.90 -8.66
CA GLU A 220 10.41 16.41 -8.85
C GLU A 220 10.46 14.88 -8.84
N ASN A 221 11.52 14.30 -9.42
CA ASN A 221 11.79 12.87 -9.31
C ASN A 221 12.68 12.62 -8.08
N ALA A 222 12.07 12.57 -6.91
CA ALA A 222 12.77 12.52 -5.63
C ALA A 222 12.65 11.17 -4.91
N PHE A 223 12.44 10.04 -5.63
CA PHE A 223 12.28 8.73 -5.02
C PHE A 223 13.46 8.37 -4.10
N TYR A 224 14.68 8.44 -4.63
CA TYR A 224 15.89 8.08 -3.87
C TYR A 224 16.22 9.09 -2.76
N ASP A 225 15.84 10.35 -2.92
CA ASP A 225 15.99 11.36 -1.86
C ASP A 225 15.02 11.06 -0.71
N ARG A 226 13.77 10.74 -1.01
CA ARG A 226 12.79 10.30 -0.02
C ARG A 226 13.24 9.01 0.69
N LEU A 227 13.77 8.04 -0.06
CA LEU A 227 14.29 6.79 0.48
C LEU A 227 15.46 7.06 1.43
N ARG A 228 16.45 7.84 1.01
CA ARG A 228 17.59 8.22 1.83
C ARG A 228 17.16 8.94 3.10
N ASN A 229 16.28 9.93 3.00
CA ASN A 229 15.77 10.68 4.14
C ASN A 229 14.97 9.82 5.13
N ARG A 230 14.32 8.76 4.64
CA ARG A 230 13.62 7.79 5.49
C ARG A 230 14.58 6.83 6.20
N LEU A 231 15.61 6.35 5.50
CA LEU A 231 16.57 5.36 6.03
C LEU A 231 17.62 6.00 6.93
N LEU A 232 17.97 7.25 6.71
CA LEU A 232 18.91 7.97 7.58
C LEU A 232 18.23 8.35 8.88
N PHE A 233 18.69 7.76 9.98
CA PHE A 233 18.36 8.26 11.31
C PHE A 233 18.97 9.66 11.49
N LYS A 234 18.15 10.64 11.87
CA LYS A 234 18.65 11.93 12.36
C LYS A 234 19.44 11.66 13.65
N GLY A 235 20.75 11.56 13.53
CA GLY A 235 21.65 11.25 14.66
C GLY A 235 23.03 10.83 14.22
N MET A 236 23.30 10.70 12.93
CA MET A 236 24.62 10.50 12.36
C MET A 236 25.03 11.72 11.51
N GLY A 237 25.00 12.87 12.10
CA GLY A 237 25.54 14.12 11.56
C GLY A 237 26.14 14.90 12.69
#